data_a40c7ef8569f06d573647033c9f283d7
#
_entry.id   a40c7ef8569f06d573647033c9f283d7
#
_cell.length_a   1.000
_cell.length_b   1.000
_cell.length_c   1.000
_cell.angle_alpha   90.00
_cell.angle_beta   90.00
_cell.angle_gamma   90.00
#
_symmetry.space_group_name_H-M   'P 1'
#
loop_
_entity.id
_entity.type
_entity.pdbx_description
1 polymer ?
#
loop_
_entity_poly.entity_id
_entity_poly.type
_entity_poly.pdbx_seq_one_letter_code
_entity_poly.pdbx_strand_id
1 'polypeptide(L)'
;MGLRARPRTQSSLAIRGDDGPWFLVNASPDARQQLETIAPPRVDGVRAAPIAAVLLTDAEIDHTAGLLLLRESSTPVRVFGGAGVERSLSETVLRMLERFCGVDWHTLEPGSARPLEGSSLDVESFEAGGAEATGFVVRDRATGGVVTYVPALAGLDNGVLTRFAASDLVLVDGTFWRDDELAGLGISTRSARDMGHVPLSGPDGTLAALARLQGPRKVLVHINNTNPILLEDSPEREEVRRAGVEVAYDGLEVEL
;
A
#
# COMPACT_ATOMS: atom_id res chain seq x y z
N MET A 1 26.53 -19.78 1.94
CA MET A 1 26.09 -18.68 1.05
C MET A 1 24.84 -18.10 1.69
N GLY A 2 24.81 -16.81 2.01
CA GLY A 2 23.59 -16.13 2.53
C GLY A 2 22.52 -16.04 1.43
N LEU A 3 21.26 -15.90 1.84
CA LEU A 3 20.15 -15.60 0.92
C LEU A 3 20.43 -14.25 0.25
N ARG A 4 20.49 -14.23 -1.08
CA ARG A 4 20.69 -13.00 -1.85
C ARG A 4 19.40 -12.15 -1.90
N ALA A 5 18.24 -12.76 -1.72
CA ALA A 5 16.94 -12.09 -1.65
C ALA A 5 16.09 -12.71 -0.54
N ARG A 6 15.28 -11.91 0.15
CA ARG A 6 14.29 -12.40 1.12
C ARG A 6 12.97 -12.67 0.39
N PRO A 7 12.27 -13.78 0.66
CA PRO A 7 10.89 -13.96 0.21
C PRO A 7 10.02 -12.80 0.72
N ARG A 8 9.04 -12.41 -0.06
CA ARG A 8 8.04 -11.39 0.28
C ARG A 8 6.67 -11.84 -0.19
N THR A 9 5.66 -11.51 0.59
CA THR A 9 4.27 -11.56 0.17
C THR A 9 3.93 -10.31 -0.65
N GLN A 10 2.77 -10.31 -1.30
CA GLN A 10 2.30 -9.15 -2.07
C GLN A 10 1.93 -7.99 -1.13
N SER A 11 1.94 -6.77 -1.68
CA SER A 11 1.87 -5.55 -0.87
C SER A 11 0.54 -5.39 -0.15
N SER A 12 0.60 -5.31 1.18
CA SER A 12 -0.45 -4.85 2.07
C SER A 12 0.18 -4.10 3.24
N LEU A 13 -0.55 -3.15 3.81
CA LEU A 13 -0.12 -2.41 5.00
C LEU A 13 -1.19 -2.55 6.08
N ALA A 14 -0.79 -2.94 7.29
CA ALA A 14 -1.67 -2.89 8.47
C ALA A 14 -1.35 -1.66 9.31
N ILE A 15 -2.38 -0.92 9.69
CA ILE A 15 -2.28 0.30 10.51
C ILE A 15 -3.21 0.22 11.71
N ARG A 16 -2.79 0.81 12.83
CA ARG A 16 -3.65 1.04 14.00
C ARG A 16 -3.16 2.26 14.78
N GLY A 17 -4.06 2.92 15.50
CA GLY A 17 -3.70 3.93 16.49
C GLY A 17 -3.75 3.28 17.88
N ASP A 18 -2.69 3.45 18.68
CA ASP A 18 -2.55 2.91 20.05
C ASP A 18 -3.14 1.49 20.20
N ASP A 19 -4.08 1.31 21.15
CA ASP A 19 -4.78 0.05 21.39
C ASP A 19 -6.03 -0.13 20.51
N GLY A 20 -6.19 0.67 19.46
CA GLY A 20 -7.30 0.62 18.53
C GLY A 20 -7.34 -0.66 17.68
N PRO A 21 -8.41 -0.82 16.86
CA PRO A 21 -8.50 -1.93 15.93
C PRO A 21 -7.50 -1.77 14.78
N TRP A 22 -7.14 -2.90 14.16
CA TRP A 22 -6.37 -2.91 12.94
C TRP A 22 -7.21 -2.52 11.72
N PHE A 23 -6.62 -1.75 10.82
CA PHE A 23 -7.12 -1.47 9.48
C PHE A 23 -6.11 -2.02 8.47
N LEU A 24 -6.60 -2.63 7.40
CA LEU A 24 -5.76 -3.16 6.33
C LEU A 24 -5.82 -2.21 5.14
N VAL A 25 -4.68 -1.78 4.64
CA VAL A 25 -4.60 -1.04 3.37
C VAL A 25 -4.15 -2.01 2.29
N ASN A 26 -5.00 -2.19 1.30
CA ASN A 26 -4.98 -3.22 0.27
C ASN A 26 -5.04 -4.66 0.85
N ALA A 27 -5.86 -5.49 0.25
CA ALA A 27 -6.04 -6.88 0.62
C ALA A 27 -5.44 -7.79 -0.45
N SER A 28 -4.17 -8.10 -0.33
CA SER A 28 -3.44 -8.92 -1.28
C SER A 28 -3.93 -10.39 -1.29
N PRO A 29 -3.61 -11.18 -2.32
CA PRO A 29 -3.86 -12.63 -2.32
C PRO A 29 -3.27 -13.37 -1.11
N ASP A 30 -2.22 -12.81 -0.48
CA ASP A 30 -1.55 -13.36 0.70
C ASP A 30 -2.18 -12.90 2.02
N ALA A 31 -3.31 -12.15 1.97
CA ALA A 31 -3.95 -11.52 3.12
C ALA A 31 -4.20 -12.49 4.29
N ARG A 32 -4.48 -13.76 4.03
CA ARG A 32 -4.65 -14.76 5.10
C ARG A 32 -3.40 -14.88 5.97
N GLN A 33 -2.25 -15.12 5.35
CA GLN A 33 -0.99 -15.25 6.05
C GLN A 33 -0.61 -13.94 6.76
N GLN A 34 -0.84 -12.81 6.10
CA GLN A 34 -0.55 -11.48 6.63
C GLN A 34 -1.41 -11.16 7.86
N LEU A 35 -2.70 -11.46 7.82
CA LEU A 35 -3.63 -11.25 8.93
C LEU A 35 -3.31 -12.15 10.14
N GLU A 36 -2.85 -13.38 9.92
CA GLU A 36 -2.42 -14.28 10.99
C GLU A 36 -1.22 -13.73 11.80
N THR A 37 -0.40 -12.85 11.20
CA THR A 37 0.75 -12.23 11.91
C THR A 37 0.34 -11.08 12.83
N ILE A 38 -0.68 -10.32 12.47
CA ILE A 38 -1.14 -9.13 13.24
C ILE A 38 -2.27 -9.44 14.22
N ALA A 39 -3.09 -10.42 13.91
CA ALA A 39 -4.25 -10.82 14.70
C ALA A 39 -4.39 -12.35 14.69
N PRO A 40 -3.79 -13.04 15.67
CA PRO A 40 -3.87 -14.48 15.73
C PRO A 40 -5.34 -14.96 15.85
N PRO A 41 -5.65 -16.18 15.38
CA PRO A 41 -7.01 -16.71 15.37
C PRO A 41 -7.64 -16.64 16.77
N ARG A 42 -8.87 -16.13 16.83
CA ARG A 42 -9.62 -16.09 18.09
C ARG A 42 -10.08 -17.49 18.49
N VAL A 43 -9.83 -17.85 19.74
CA VAL A 43 -10.24 -19.17 20.31
C VAL A 43 -11.66 -19.20 20.81
N ASP A 44 -12.41 -18.08 20.77
CA ASP A 44 -13.77 -17.95 21.28
C ASP A 44 -14.86 -18.45 20.31
N GLY A 45 -14.46 -18.99 19.15
CA GLY A 45 -15.38 -19.53 18.13
C GLY A 45 -16.19 -18.49 17.36
N VAL A 46 -15.95 -17.19 17.60
CA VAL A 46 -16.64 -16.11 16.90
C VAL A 46 -15.95 -15.86 15.55
N ARG A 47 -16.70 -15.94 14.47
CA ARG A 47 -16.27 -15.55 13.12
C ARG A 47 -16.29 -14.01 13.02
N ALA A 48 -15.18 -13.38 13.36
CA ALA A 48 -14.99 -11.95 13.17
C ALA A 48 -13.80 -11.71 12.26
N ALA A 49 -13.91 -10.71 11.38
CA ALA A 49 -12.73 -10.23 10.67
C ALA A 49 -11.72 -9.69 11.71
N PRO A 50 -10.44 -10.02 11.60
CA PRO A 50 -9.42 -9.57 12.56
C PRO A 50 -9.11 -8.06 12.42
N ILE A 51 -9.77 -7.38 11.48
CA ILE A 51 -9.61 -5.98 11.12
C ILE A 51 -10.94 -5.26 11.15
N ALA A 52 -10.92 -3.95 11.43
CA ALA A 52 -12.13 -3.13 11.46
C ALA A 52 -12.60 -2.73 10.06
N ALA A 53 -11.67 -2.52 9.14
CA ALA A 53 -11.98 -2.19 7.75
C ALA A 53 -10.78 -2.46 6.82
N VAL A 54 -11.07 -2.44 5.51
CA VAL A 54 -10.07 -2.43 4.43
C VAL A 54 -10.13 -1.09 3.71
N LEU A 55 -8.98 -0.51 3.40
CA LEU A 55 -8.83 0.68 2.57
C LEU A 55 -8.20 0.25 1.24
N LEU A 56 -8.78 0.64 0.11
CA LEU A 56 -8.30 0.25 -1.22
C LEU A 56 -7.78 1.45 -1.99
N THR A 57 -6.54 1.36 -2.47
CA THR A 57 -5.92 2.39 -3.32
C THR A 57 -6.42 2.33 -4.75
N ASP A 58 -6.74 1.13 -5.24
CA ASP A 58 -7.14 0.84 -6.62
C ASP A 58 -7.91 -0.48 -6.68
N ALA A 59 -8.23 -0.95 -7.88
CA ALA A 59 -8.99 -2.18 -8.13
C ALA A 59 -8.13 -3.34 -8.66
N GLU A 60 -6.80 -3.23 -8.58
CA GLU A 60 -5.90 -4.26 -9.06
C GLU A 60 -6.04 -5.56 -8.25
N ILE A 61 -5.78 -6.68 -8.91
CA ILE A 61 -6.04 -8.00 -8.32
C ILE A 61 -5.15 -8.29 -7.10
N ASP A 62 -3.92 -7.81 -7.12
CA ASP A 62 -2.96 -7.94 -6.02
C ASP A 62 -3.29 -7.04 -4.82
N HIS A 63 -4.20 -6.06 -4.99
CA HIS A 63 -4.71 -5.20 -3.93
C HIS A 63 -6.10 -5.60 -3.42
N THR A 64 -6.84 -6.44 -4.13
CA THR A 64 -8.26 -6.68 -3.85
C THR A 64 -8.66 -8.15 -3.69
N ALA A 65 -7.90 -9.10 -4.25
CA ALA A 65 -8.28 -10.51 -4.22
C ALA A 65 -8.40 -11.09 -2.80
N GLY A 66 -7.62 -10.56 -1.86
CA GLY A 66 -7.66 -10.95 -0.44
C GLY A 66 -8.97 -10.61 0.27
N LEU A 67 -9.79 -9.69 -0.27
CA LEU A 67 -11.14 -9.42 0.26
C LEU A 67 -11.99 -10.68 0.34
N LEU A 68 -11.85 -11.60 -0.63
CA LEU A 68 -12.60 -12.85 -0.65
C LEU A 68 -12.29 -13.77 0.54
N LEU A 69 -11.16 -13.60 1.18
CA LEU A 69 -10.78 -14.36 2.39
C LEU A 69 -11.54 -13.88 3.63
N LEU A 70 -12.17 -12.70 3.57
CA LEU A 70 -13.00 -12.14 4.64
C LEU A 70 -14.45 -12.62 4.57
N ARG A 71 -14.82 -13.49 3.63
CA ARG A 71 -16.18 -14.00 3.39
C ARG A 71 -16.85 -14.65 4.61
N GLU A 72 -16.07 -15.06 5.60
CA GLU A 72 -16.57 -15.69 6.82
C GLU A 72 -16.92 -14.67 7.93
N SER A 73 -16.79 -13.37 7.65
CA SER A 73 -17.21 -12.33 8.60
C SER A 73 -18.70 -12.49 8.94
N SER A 74 -19.04 -12.31 10.22
CA SER A 74 -20.42 -12.31 10.70
C SER A 74 -21.14 -10.98 10.48
N THR A 75 -20.44 -9.96 10.04
CA THR A 75 -20.95 -8.62 9.71
C THR A 75 -20.43 -8.22 8.33
N PRO A 76 -21.11 -7.26 7.66
CA PRO A 76 -20.60 -6.72 6.40
C PRO A 76 -19.15 -6.26 6.51
N VAL A 77 -18.32 -6.60 5.53
CA VAL A 77 -16.94 -6.14 5.47
C VAL A 77 -16.95 -4.65 5.12
N ARG A 78 -16.41 -3.84 6.03
CA ARG A 78 -16.29 -2.40 5.80
C ARG A 78 -15.12 -2.13 4.86
N VAL A 79 -15.39 -1.39 3.78
CA VAL A 79 -14.38 -1.07 2.76
C VAL A 79 -14.41 0.43 2.47
N PHE A 80 -13.25 1.06 2.49
CA PHE A 80 -13.03 2.45 2.10
C PHE A 80 -12.28 2.48 0.76
N GLY A 81 -12.72 3.32 -0.17
CA GLY A 81 -12.04 3.49 -1.45
C GLY A 81 -12.69 4.57 -2.31
N GLY A 82 -12.05 4.95 -3.40
CA GLY A 82 -12.62 5.90 -4.35
C GLY A 82 -13.82 5.31 -5.11
N ALA A 83 -14.73 6.18 -5.61
CA ALA A 83 -15.89 5.76 -6.40
C ALA A 83 -15.52 4.97 -7.68
N GLY A 84 -14.34 5.21 -8.25
CA GLY A 84 -13.80 4.44 -9.38
C GLY A 84 -13.51 3.00 -9.02
N VAL A 85 -12.89 2.80 -7.86
CA VAL A 85 -12.57 1.47 -7.30
C VAL A 85 -13.86 0.68 -7.03
N GLU A 86 -14.84 1.31 -6.39
CA GLU A 86 -16.17 0.71 -6.16
C GLU A 86 -16.80 0.20 -7.45
N ARG A 87 -16.88 1.07 -8.48
CA ARG A 87 -17.44 0.70 -9.78
C ARG A 87 -16.73 -0.49 -10.42
N SER A 88 -15.40 -0.50 -10.37
CA SER A 88 -14.59 -1.59 -10.96
C SER A 88 -14.80 -2.92 -10.26
N LEU A 89 -15.04 -2.91 -8.94
CA LEU A 89 -15.20 -4.11 -8.13
C LEU A 89 -16.66 -4.57 -7.95
N SER A 90 -17.65 -3.71 -8.24
CA SER A 90 -19.07 -3.97 -7.97
C SER A 90 -19.62 -5.22 -8.67
N GLU A 91 -19.14 -5.54 -9.86
CA GLU A 91 -19.57 -6.72 -10.63
C GLU A 91 -18.65 -7.94 -10.41
N THR A 92 -17.61 -7.80 -9.60
CA THR A 92 -16.59 -8.84 -9.37
C THR A 92 -16.47 -9.19 -7.88
N VAL A 93 -15.41 -8.72 -7.22
CA VAL A 93 -15.08 -9.10 -5.85
C VAL A 93 -16.17 -8.70 -4.85
N LEU A 94 -16.72 -7.48 -4.94
CA LEU A 94 -17.76 -7.02 -4.02
C LEU A 94 -19.05 -7.84 -4.21
N ARG A 95 -19.46 -8.11 -5.46
CA ARG A 95 -20.62 -8.94 -5.75
C ARG A 95 -20.49 -10.38 -5.22
N MET A 96 -19.26 -10.90 -5.20
CA MET A 96 -19.01 -12.22 -4.60
C MET A 96 -19.16 -12.15 -3.07
N LEU A 97 -18.59 -11.14 -2.40
CA LEU A 97 -18.71 -10.96 -0.95
C LEU A 97 -20.14 -10.76 -0.48
N GLU A 98 -20.95 -10.00 -1.24
CA GLU A 98 -22.38 -9.76 -0.95
C GLU A 98 -23.18 -11.07 -0.75
N ARG A 99 -22.74 -12.15 -1.38
CA ARG A 99 -23.40 -13.47 -1.26
C ARG A 99 -23.09 -14.19 0.05
N PHE A 100 -22.08 -13.73 0.81
CA PHE A 100 -21.59 -14.41 2.01
C PHE A 100 -21.75 -13.56 3.28
N CYS A 101 -21.19 -12.37 3.31
CA CYS A 101 -21.17 -11.54 4.50
C CYS A 101 -21.66 -10.09 4.26
N GLY A 102 -21.84 -9.69 2.99
CA GLY A 102 -22.15 -8.31 2.64
C GLY A 102 -20.92 -7.39 2.65
N VAL A 103 -21.10 -6.21 2.08
CA VAL A 103 -20.10 -5.14 2.02
C VAL A 103 -20.73 -3.83 2.51
N ASP A 104 -20.01 -3.11 3.37
CA ASP A 104 -20.33 -1.76 3.83
C ASP A 104 -19.31 -0.79 3.20
N TRP A 105 -19.66 -0.23 2.02
CA TRP A 105 -18.76 0.63 1.25
C TRP A 105 -18.82 2.08 1.70
N HIS A 106 -17.65 2.68 1.89
CA HIS A 106 -17.46 4.09 2.26
C HIS A 106 -16.60 4.80 1.20
N THR A 107 -17.23 5.62 0.38
CA THR A 107 -16.51 6.39 -0.65
C THR A 107 -15.61 7.44 -0.01
N LEU A 108 -14.34 7.45 -0.41
CA LEU A 108 -13.36 8.48 -0.08
C LEU A 108 -13.26 9.49 -1.22
N GLU A 109 -13.56 10.75 -0.88
CA GLU A 109 -13.39 11.87 -1.81
C GLU A 109 -11.95 12.40 -1.69
N PRO A 110 -11.20 12.57 -2.80
CA PRO A 110 -9.84 13.08 -2.76
C PRO A 110 -9.73 14.42 -2.03
N GLY A 111 -8.74 14.55 -1.15
CA GLY A 111 -8.50 15.75 -0.33
C GLY A 111 -9.44 15.93 0.85
N SER A 112 -10.34 14.97 1.11
CA SER A 112 -11.24 15.01 2.25
C SER A 112 -10.83 13.97 3.31
N ALA A 113 -10.44 14.44 4.48
CA ALA A 113 -10.09 13.55 5.60
C ALA A 113 -11.35 12.94 6.24
N ARG A 114 -11.28 11.64 6.55
CA ARG A 114 -12.34 10.90 7.25
C ARG A 114 -11.79 10.15 8.46
N PRO A 115 -12.50 10.18 9.60
CA PRO A 115 -12.12 9.39 10.76
C PRO A 115 -12.33 7.89 10.46
N LEU A 116 -11.38 7.07 10.89
CA LEU A 116 -11.53 5.63 10.96
C LEU A 116 -12.16 5.28 12.30
N GLU A 117 -13.42 4.83 12.28
CA GLU A 117 -14.23 4.60 13.46
C GLU A 117 -13.57 3.62 14.45
N GLY A 118 -13.64 3.96 15.72
CA GLY A 118 -13.06 3.17 16.81
C GLY A 118 -11.56 3.36 16.99
N SER A 119 -10.97 4.37 16.32
CA SER A 119 -9.54 4.70 16.43
C SER A 119 -9.29 6.21 16.52
N SER A 120 -8.04 6.58 16.78
CA SER A 120 -7.53 7.95 16.69
C SER A 120 -7.14 8.36 15.26
N LEU A 121 -7.27 7.47 14.27
CA LEU A 121 -6.78 7.68 12.92
C LEU A 121 -7.80 8.43 12.05
N ASP A 122 -7.27 9.36 11.24
CA ASP A 122 -7.96 9.95 10.09
C ASP A 122 -7.26 9.52 8.81
N VAL A 123 -8.02 9.26 7.74
CA VAL A 123 -7.50 8.97 6.41
C VAL A 123 -7.96 10.01 5.40
N GLU A 124 -7.04 10.51 4.59
CA GLU A 124 -7.29 11.35 3.42
C GLU A 124 -6.79 10.61 2.18
N SER A 125 -7.63 10.44 1.17
CA SER A 125 -7.20 9.96 -0.15
C SER A 125 -6.73 11.12 -1.03
N PHE A 126 -5.80 10.86 -1.94
CA PHE A 126 -5.34 11.84 -2.93
C PHE A 126 -4.88 11.16 -4.22
N GLU A 127 -4.88 11.91 -5.33
CA GLU A 127 -4.35 11.42 -6.60
C GLU A 127 -2.82 11.39 -6.56
N ALA A 128 -2.25 10.23 -6.86
CA ALA A 128 -0.80 10.00 -6.82
C ALA A 128 -0.16 10.16 -8.22
N GLY A 129 -0.35 11.34 -8.83
CA GLY A 129 0.18 11.68 -10.14
C GLY A 129 -0.68 11.22 -11.31
N GLY A 130 -1.91 10.76 -11.06
CA GLY A 130 -2.89 10.34 -12.07
C GLY A 130 -4.20 9.91 -11.43
N ALA A 131 -5.30 10.02 -12.17
CA ALA A 131 -6.66 9.78 -11.65
C ALA A 131 -6.93 8.33 -11.21
N GLU A 132 -6.13 7.37 -11.66
CA GLU A 132 -6.28 5.95 -11.31
C GLU A 132 -5.32 5.50 -10.18
N ALA A 133 -4.31 6.33 -9.86
CA ALA A 133 -3.37 6.08 -8.79
C ALA A 133 -3.78 6.85 -7.54
N THR A 134 -4.18 6.15 -6.48
CA THR A 134 -4.58 6.75 -5.22
C THR A 134 -3.55 6.49 -4.14
N GLY A 135 -3.15 7.56 -3.44
CA GLY A 135 -2.40 7.49 -2.20
C GLY A 135 -3.28 7.80 -1.00
N PHE A 136 -2.82 7.41 0.19
CA PHE A 136 -3.44 7.76 1.46
C PHE A 136 -2.47 8.54 2.35
N VAL A 137 -2.98 9.58 2.99
CA VAL A 137 -2.36 10.19 4.16
C VAL A 137 -3.15 9.74 5.38
N VAL A 138 -2.48 9.08 6.31
CA VAL A 138 -3.05 8.68 7.60
C VAL A 138 -2.44 9.54 8.68
N ARG A 139 -3.30 10.14 9.51
CA ARG A 139 -2.89 10.98 10.65
C ARG A 139 -3.43 10.38 11.93
N ASP A 140 -2.59 10.25 12.91
CA ASP A 140 -3.02 9.92 14.26
C ASP A 140 -3.29 11.22 15.05
N ARG A 141 -4.53 11.41 15.47
CA ARG A 141 -4.92 12.57 16.31
C ARG A 141 -4.34 12.51 17.72
N ALA A 142 -3.97 11.33 18.19
CA ALA A 142 -3.43 11.15 19.55
C ALA A 142 -1.93 11.52 19.61
N THR A 143 -1.14 11.04 18.67
CA THR A 143 0.33 11.27 18.64
C THR A 143 0.71 12.46 17.76
N GLY A 144 -0.12 12.79 16.77
CA GLY A 144 0.20 13.72 15.69
C GLY A 144 1.00 13.08 14.55
N GLY A 145 1.32 11.78 14.62
CA GLY A 145 2.07 11.05 13.61
C GLY A 145 1.38 11.02 12.25
N VAL A 146 2.15 11.13 11.17
CA VAL A 146 1.66 11.21 9.80
C VAL A 146 2.37 10.20 8.91
N VAL A 147 1.58 9.32 8.28
CA VAL A 147 2.06 8.36 7.28
C VAL A 147 1.47 8.69 5.93
N THR A 148 2.31 8.76 4.89
CA THR A 148 1.84 8.74 3.50
C THR A 148 2.17 7.39 2.86
N TYR A 149 1.15 6.73 2.29
CA TYR A 149 1.24 5.45 1.60
C TYR A 149 0.80 5.57 0.15
N VAL A 150 1.69 5.25 -0.78
CA VAL A 150 1.48 5.32 -2.23
C VAL A 150 2.10 4.10 -2.90
N PRO A 151 1.40 2.97 -3.01
CA PRO A 151 1.95 1.73 -3.58
C PRO A 151 2.05 1.78 -5.11
N ALA A 152 1.26 2.63 -5.77
CA ALA A 152 1.33 2.90 -7.20
C ALA A 152 1.47 4.42 -7.41
N LEU A 153 2.60 4.84 -7.96
CA LEU A 153 2.94 6.25 -8.15
C LEU A 153 3.04 6.56 -9.64
N ALA A 154 2.00 7.19 -10.20
CA ALA A 154 1.95 7.51 -11.63
C ALA A 154 2.69 8.82 -11.98
N GLY A 155 2.94 9.70 -11.02
CA GLY A 155 3.67 10.95 -11.22
C GLY A 155 4.14 11.59 -9.92
N LEU A 156 5.18 12.42 -10.03
CA LEU A 156 5.79 13.17 -8.93
C LEU A 156 5.50 14.66 -9.09
N ASP A 157 4.24 15.03 -8.89
CA ASP A 157 3.85 16.44 -8.89
C ASP A 157 4.11 17.13 -7.53
N ASN A 158 3.87 18.44 -7.49
CA ASN A 158 4.06 19.23 -6.27
C ASN A 158 3.10 18.81 -5.14
N GLY A 159 1.92 18.32 -5.48
CA GLY A 159 0.92 17.85 -4.51
C GLY A 159 1.41 16.59 -3.78
N VAL A 160 1.95 15.64 -4.52
CA VAL A 160 2.57 14.41 -3.98
C VAL A 160 3.78 14.77 -3.12
N LEU A 161 4.71 15.58 -3.64
CA LEU A 161 5.95 15.94 -2.92
C LEU A 161 5.67 16.74 -1.64
N THR A 162 4.64 17.59 -1.63
CA THR A 162 4.23 18.32 -0.43
C THR A 162 3.73 17.38 0.66
N ARG A 163 2.94 16.35 0.29
CA ARG A 163 2.47 15.34 1.24
C ARG A 163 3.62 14.51 1.79
N PHE A 164 4.55 14.10 0.93
CA PHE A 164 5.76 13.41 1.38
C PHE A 164 6.55 14.25 2.39
N ALA A 165 6.78 15.52 2.09
CA ALA A 165 7.52 16.42 2.99
C ALA A 165 6.82 16.69 4.32
N ALA A 166 5.48 16.56 4.36
CA ALA A 166 4.66 16.77 5.55
C ALA A 166 4.44 15.50 6.39
N SER A 167 5.07 14.38 6.02
CA SER A 167 4.92 13.08 6.69
C SER A 167 6.13 12.79 7.59
N ASP A 168 5.92 11.96 8.60
CA ASP A 168 6.98 11.33 9.39
C ASP A 168 7.49 10.06 8.70
N LEU A 169 6.59 9.34 8.03
CA LEU A 169 6.88 8.13 7.26
C LEU A 169 6.25 8.20 5.86
N VAL A 170 7.05 7.92 4.84
CA VAL A 170 6.60 7.76 3.46
C VAL A 170 6.84 6.32 3.02
N LEU A 171 5.75 5.60 2.75
CA LEU A 171 5.75 4.28 2.14
C LEU A 171 5.38 4.45 0.67
N VAL A 172 6.32 4.26 -0.23
CA VAL A 172 6.16 4.66 -1.63
C VAL A 172 6.55 3.54 -2.59
N ASP A 173 5.96 3.60 -3.77
CA ASP A 173 6.13 2.70 -4.91
C ASP A 173 7.61 2.40 -5.21
N GLY A 174 7.93 1.12 -5.20
CA GLY A 174 9.23 0.57 -5.56
C GLY A 174 9.16 -0.45 -6.69
N THR A 175 8.07 -0.45 -7.49
CA THR A 175 7.75 -1.51 -8.44
C THR A 175 8.89 -1.77 -9.42
N PHE A 176 9.38 -0.75 -10.12
CA PHE A 176 10.40 -0.91 -11.15
C PHE A 176 11.63 -0.04 -10.90
N TRP A 177 12.80 -0.61 -11.18
CA TRP A 177 14.05 0.15 -11.16
C TRP A 177 14.16 1.05 -12.39
N ARG A 178 13.84 0.53 -13.58
CA ARG A 178 13.91 1.26 -14.86
C ARG A 178 12.57 1.23 -15.59
N ASP A 179 12.37 2.21 -16.46
CA ASP A 179 11.15 2.31 -17.26
C ASP A 179 11.00 1.14 -18.25
N ASP A 180 12.11 0.67 -18.82
CA ASP A 180 12.19 -0.43 -19.79
C ASP A 180 12.47 -1.80 -19.15
N GLU A 181 12.31 -1.96 -17.85
CA GLU A 181 12.73 -3.15 -17.09
C GLU A 181 12.15 -4.45 -17.67
N LEU A 182 10.85 -4.49 -17.91
CA LEU A 182 10.19 -5.69 -18.44
C LEU A 182 10.54 -5.95 -19.90
N ALA A 183 10.71 -4.89 -20.70
CA ALA A 183 11.12 -4.99 -22.10
C ALA A 183 12.55 -5.51 -22.22
N GLY A 184 13.45 -5.03 -21.37
CA GLY A 184 14.84 -5.49 -21.31
C GLY A 184 14.98 -6.97 -20.91
N LEU A 185 13.99 -7.51 -20.19
CA LEU A 185 13.90 -8.92 -19.79
C LEU A 185 13.09 -9.78 -20.79
N GLY A 186 12.49 -9.19 -21.82
CA GLY A 186 11.65 -9.90 -22.77
C GLY A 186 10.30 -10.39 -22.21
N ILE A 187 9.83 -9.80 -21.11
CA ILE A 187 8.59 -10.19 -20.41
C ILE A 187 7.39 -9.45 -20.97
N SER A 188 7.51 -8.13 -21.22
CA SER A 188 6.44 -7.28 -21.71
C SER A 188 7.01 -6.15 -22.56
N THR A 189 6.20 -5.59 -23.46
CA THR A 189 6.55 -4.38 -24.23
C THR A 189 6.12 -3.10 -23.52
N ARG A 190 5.35 -3.18 -22.41
CA ARG A 190 4.90 -2.03 -21.63
C ARG A 190 6.05 -1.48 -20.78
N SER A 191 6.15 -0.17 -20.73
CA SER A 191 7.05 0.51 -19.81
C SER A 191 6.46 0.56 -18.39
N ALA A 192 7.28 0.90 -17.38
CA ALA A 192 6.81 1.15 -16.03
C ALA A 192 5.74 2.25 -16.01
N ARG A 193 5.94 3.32 -16.76
CA ARG A 193 5.00 4.46 -16.87
C ARG A 193 3.68 4.07 -17.54
N ASP A 194 3.71 3.19 -18.56
CA ASP A 194 2.50 2.63 -19.19
C ASP A 194 1.67 1.79 -18.21
N MET A 195 2.29 1.35 -17.11
CA MET A 195 1.67 0.57 -16.05
C MET A 195 1.33 1.41 -14.81
N GLY A 196 1.49 2.73 -14.87
CA GLY A 196 1.17 3.65 -13.78
C GLY A 196 2.25 3.77 -12.69
N HIS A 197 3.51 3.44 -13.01
CA HIS A 197 4.62 3.49 -12.06
C HIS A 197 5.76 4.40 -12.54
N VAL A 198 6.15 5.37 -11.73
CA VAL A 198 7.37 6.13 -11.95
C VAL A 198 8.56 5.23 -11.59
N PRO A 199 9.53 5.00 -12.51
CA PRO A 199 10.69 4.17 -12.19
C PRO A 199 11.55 4.79 -11.08
N LEU A 200 12.27 3.97 -10.34
CA LEU A 200 13.13 4.43 -9.25
C LEU A 200 14.34 5.20 -9.74
N SER A 201 14.99 4.71 -10.80
CA SER A 201 16.26 5.24 -11.31
C SER A 201 16.08 6.45 -12.23
N GLY A 202 17.18 7.17 -12.43
CA GLY A 202 17.26 8.33 -13.32
C GLY A 202 16.98 9.67 -12.62
N PRO A 203 17.24 10.80 -13.33
CA PRO A 203 17.12 12.14 -12.74
C PRO A 203 15.67 12.52 -12.39
N ASP A 204 14.70 11.97 -13.11
CA ASP A 204 13.26 12.16 -12.91
C ASP A 204 12.61 10.94 -12.23
N GLY A 205 13.43 10.05 -11.67
CA GLY A 205 12.98 8.87 -10.94
C GLY A 205 12.61 9.18 -9.49
N THR A 206 11.83 8.27 -8.92
CA THR A 206 11.35 8.39 -7.54
C THR A 206 12.50 8.52 -6.55
N LEU A 207 13.60 7.78 -6.73
CA LEU A 207 14.75 7.82 -5.82
C LEU A 207 15.42 9.20 -5.77
N ALA A 208 15.55 9.88 -6.91
CA ALA A 208 16.11 11.23 -6.97
C ALA A 208 15.23 12.26 -6.23
N ALA A 209 13.92 12.11 -6.29
CA ALA A 209 12.98 12.96 -5.55
C ALA A 209 13.07 12.68 -4.03
N LEU A 210 13.06 11.42 -3.63
CA LEU A 210 13.16 11.00 -2.23
C LEU A 210 14.48 11.44 -1.56
N ALA A 211 15.59 11.40 -2.29
CA ALA A 211 16.89 11.83 -1.79
C ALA A 211 16.94 13.33 -1.41
N ARG A 212 16.07 14.15 -2.00
CA ARG A 212 15.97 15.60 -1.71
C ARG A 212 15.11 15.91 -0.49
N LEU A 213 14.25 14.96 -0.08
CA LEU A 213 13.38 15.15 1.08
C LEU A 213 14.17 14.98 2.38
N GLN A 214 14.14 16.04 3.20
CA GLN A 214 14.68 16.02 4.56
C GLN A 214 13.52 15.80 5.54
N GLY A 215 13.70 14.98 6.54
CA GLY A 215 12.72 14.77 7.61
C GLY A 215 12.08 13.39 7.58
N PRO A 216 11.25 13.01 6.60
CA PRO A 216 10.53 11.74 6.66
C PRO A 216 11.46 10.52 6.56
N ARG A 217 11.12 9.46 7.30
CA ARG A 217 11.60 8.12 7.00
C ARG A 217 10.98 7.66 5.68
N LYS A 218 11.77 7.09 4.78
CA LYS A 218 11.37 6.75 3.41
C LYS A 218 11.59 5.27 3.16
N VAL A 219 10.53 4.56 2.77
CA VAL A 219 10.54 3.11 2.60
C VAL A 219 9.88 2.75 1.27
N LEU A 220 10.58 1.99 0.43
CA LEU A 220 10.03 1.43 -0.80
C LEU A 220 9.18 0.20 -0.48
N VAL A 221 7.98 0.19 -1.03
CA VAL A 221 6.99 -0.91 -0.96
C VAL A 221 6.57 -1.34 -2.36
N HIS A 222 5.70 -2.33 -2.52
CA HIS A 222 5.13 -2.73 -3.81
C HIS A 222 6.22 -3.01 -4.87
N ILE A 223 7.16 -3.91 -4.55
CA ILE A 223 8.35 -4.15 -5.37
C ILE A 223 8.12 -5.34 -6.28
N ASN A 224 8.21 -5.14 -7.60
CA ASN A 224 8.09 -6.22 -8.55
C ASN A 224 9.28 -7.20 -8.43
N ASN A 225 9.02 -8.47 -8.68
CA ASN A 225 10.02 -9.54 -8.57
C ASN A 225 11.17 -9.44 -9.59
N THR A 226 11.04 -8.59 -10.61
CA THR A 226 12.10 -8.28 -11.57
C THR A 226 13.04 -7.17 -11.09
N ASN A 227 12.63 -6.39 -10.07
CA ASN A 227 13.40 -5.25 -9.63
C ASN A 227 14.70 -5.68 -8.92
N PRO A 228 15.88 -5.24 -9.41
CA PRO A 228 17.18 -5.66 -8.86
C PRO A 228 17.40 -5.23 -7.39
N ILE A 229 16.63 -4.26 -6.86
CA ILE A 229 16.74 -3.87 -5.45
C ILE A 229 16.35 -4.98 -4.47
N LEU A 230 15.67 -6.04 -4.94
CA LEU A 230 15.37 -7.24 -4.14
C LEU A 230 16.61 -8.02 -3.74
N LEU A 231 17.69 -7.91 -4.53
CA LEU A 231 18.96 -8.52 -4.22
C LEU A 231 19.73 -7.66 -3.21
N GLU A 232 20.02 -8.22 -2.04
CA GLU A 232 20.64 -7.51 -0.91
C GLU A 232 22.04 -6.96 -1.24
N ASP A 233 22.71 -7.56 -2.22
CA ASP A 233 24.07 -7.24 -2.66
C ASP A 233 24.13 -6.56 -4.05
N SER A 234 23.00 -6.10 -4.59
CA SER A 234 23.00 -5.42 -5.88
C SER A 234 23.51 -3.97 -5.80
N PRO A 235 24.09 -3.44 -6.88
CA PRO A 235 24.45 -2.03 -6.96
C PRO A 235 23.25 -1.10 -6.78
N GLU A 236 22.08 -1.49 -7.30
CA GLU A 236 20.84 -0.75 -7.20
C GLU A 236 20.36 -0.67 -5.73
N ARG A 237 20.48 -1.76 -4.98
CA ARG A 237 20.18 -1.77 -3.54
C ARG A 237 21.09 -0.83 -2.76
N GLU A 238 22.36 -0.78 -3.13
CA GLU A 238 23.33 0.15 -2.52
C GLU A 238 23.03 1.61 -2.89
N GLU A 239 22.54 1.88 -4.11
CA GLU A 239 22.10 3.20 -4.51
C GLU A 239 20.90 3.69 -3.69
N VAL A 240 19.89 2.83 -3.47
CA VAL A 240 18.75 3.10 -2.57
C VAL A 240 19.24 3.45 -1.17
N ARG A 241 20.17 2.68 -0.63
CA ARG A 241 20.73 2.93 0.72
C ARG A 241 21.47 4.28 0.80
N ARG A 242 22.25 4.64 -0.21
CA ARG A 242 22.96 5.94 -0.27
C ARG A 242 21.99 7.13 -0.37
N ALA A 243 20.83 6.93 -0.97
CA ALA A 243 19.77 7.94 -1.03
C ALA A 243 19.04 8.11 0.32
N GLY A 244 19.38 7.36 1.36
CA GLY A 244 18.71 7.37 2.65
C GLY A 244 17.29 6.80 2.59
N VAL A 245 17.09 5.80 1.73
CA VAL A 245 15.80 5.13 1.51
C VAL A 245 15.94 3.66 1.91
N GLU A 246 14.92 3.12 2.56
CA GLU A 246 14.85 1.72 2.95
C GLU A 246 14.04 0.90 1.94
N VAL A 247 14.19 -0.41 1.98
CA VAL A 247 13.35 -1.35 1.22
C VAL A 247 12.59 -2.21 2.20
N ALA A 248 11.26 -2.19 2.12
CA ALA A 248 10.38 -2.95 3.00
C ALA A 248 10.63 -4.46 2.93
N TYR A 249 10.23 -5.12 3.98
CA TYR A 249 10.18 -6.59 4.10
C TYR A 249 8.96 -6.97 4.94
N ASP A 250 8.51 -8.22 4.83
CA ASP A 250 7.35 -8.70 5.58
C ASP A 250 7.62 -8.64 7.09
N GLY A 251 6.69 -8.05 7.84
CA GLY A 251 6.83 -7.83 9.27
C GLY A 251 7.66 -6.61 9.64
N LEU A 252 7.93 -5.68 8.70
CA LEU A 252 8.47 -4.36 9.07
C LEU A 252 7.45 -3.59 9.92
N GLU A 253 7.81 -3.27 11.14
CA GLU A 253 7.00 -2.46 12.06
C GLU A 253 7.62 -1.07 12.23
N VAL A 254 6.74 -0.04 12.29
CA VAL A 254 7.14 1.35 12.52
C VAL A 254 6.13 1.97 13.49
N GLU A 255 6.65 2.55 14.56
CA GLU A 255 5.89 3.37 15.51
C GLU A 255 6.21 4.86 15.27
N LEU A 256 5.18 5.74 15.39
CA LEU A 256 5.28 7.19 15.15
C LEU A 256 4.67 7.98 16.30
#